data_e38bf16e2019ac8adbf742e843df8026
#
_entry.id   e38bf16e2019ac8adbf742e843df8026
#
_cell.length_a   1.000
_cell.length_b   1.000
_cell.length_c   1.000
_cell.angle_alpha   90.00
_cell.angle_beta   90.00
_cell.angle_gamma   90.00
#
_symmetry.space_group_name_H-M   'P 1'
#
loop_
_entity.id
_entity.type
_entity.pdbx_description
1 polymer ?
#
loop_
_entity_poly.entity_id
_entity_poly.type
_entity_poly.pdbx_seq_one_letter_code
_entity_poly.pdbx_strand_id
1 'polypeptide(L)'
;MNYGKLNIHVVSDNSGFPIPDATVQITSENEPENIIEEAVTNNVGQLNDIELAAPPVDYSMTPSANKPYSEYTITISASGFESVEINGAEIFSGETAIQNASLLPLATGETDSAELFVIPDHTLWGDYPPKIPESEIKTVEETGEIVLSRVVIPEYVVVHDGPPSDTRAKNYYVKYRDYIKNVASSEIYSTWPEATIRANILAIQSFTLNRVYTEWYRNKGKDFTITSSTAYDHKFVPGRNIFESISAIVDEIFSEYLSRPNVEQPILTQYCDGKNVSCPNWLSVFCKVYIFDSLNFIIGNISCFYHNYCYR
;
A
#
# COMPACT_ATOMS: atom_id res chain seq x y z
N MET A 1 23.24 -4.42 16.23
CA MET A 1 22.66 -4.13 14.91
C MET A 1 21.39 -4.95 14.83
N ASN A 2 20.32 -4.38 14.40
CA ASN A 2 19.05 -5.09 14.18
C ASN A 2 18.96 -5.42 12.69
N TYR A 3 18.20 -6.44 12.34
CA TYR A 3 18.04 -6.91 10.97
C TYR A 3 16.56 -7.15 10.67
N GLY A 4 16.20 -6.97 9.42
CA GLY A 4 14.97 -7.46 8.83
C GLY A 4 15.32 -8.43 7.69
N LYS A 5 14.30 -9.06 7.13
CA LYS A 5 14.43 -9.98 6.01
C LYS A 5 13.83 -9.42 4.74
N LEU A 6 14.38 -9.81 3.61
CA LEU A 6 13.86 -9.51 2.29
C LEU A 6 13.65 -10.80 1.50
N ASN A 7 12.43 -10.97 0.98
CA ASN A 7 12.08 -11.98 -0.01
C ASN A 7 11.83 -11.29 -1.35
N ILE A 8 12.34 -11.85 -2.45
CA ILE A 8 12.19 -11.30 -3.79
C ILE A 8 11.49 -12.34 -4.67
N HIS A 9 10.46 -11.91 -5.39
CA HIS A 9 9.74 -12.74 -6.34
C HIS A 9 9.81 -12.10 -7.73
N VAL A 10 10.37 -12.81 -8.69
CA VAL A 10 10.58 -12.32 -10.05
C VAL A 10 9.74 -13.12 -11.04
N VAL A 11 8.89 -12.43 -11.79
CA VAL A 11 8.01 -13.02 -12.80
C VAL A 11 8.11 -12.27 -14.13
N SER A 12 7.72 -12.93 -15.21
CA SER A 12 7.54 -12.25 -16.50
C SER A 12 6.23 -11.48 -16.51
N ASP A 13 6.27 -10.20 -16.89
CA ASP A 13 5.10 -9.32 -16.93
C ASP A 13 3.99 -9.84 -17.84
N ASN A 14 4.35 -10.33 -19.04
CA ASN A 14 3.40 -10.80 -20.04
C ASN A 14 2.71 -12.12 -19.68
N SER A 15 3.36 -12.98 -18.90
CA SER A 15 2.88 -14.36 -18.66
C SER A 15 2.61 -14.68 -17.20
N GLY A 16 3.16 -13.90 -16.27
CA GLY A 16 3.17 -14.19 -14.83
C GLY A 16 3.99 -15.42 -14.46
N PHE A 17 4.72 -16.03 -15.41
CA PHE A 17 5.59 -17.17 -15.07
C PHE A 17 6.83 -16.72 -14.31
N PRO A 18 7.29 -17.53 -13.32
CA PRO A 18 8.50 -17.24 -12.59
C PRO A 18 9.73 -17.21 -13.52
N ILE A 19 10.67 -16.32 -13.22
CA ILE A 19 11.95 -16.20 -13.93
C ILE A 19 13.05 -16.79 -13.04
N PRO A 20 13.54 -18.00 -13.34
CA PRO A 20 14.70 -18.57 -12.65
C PRO A 20 16.00 -17.89 -13.14
N ASP A 21 17.06 -18.03 -12.33
CA ASP A 21 18.41 -17.53 -12.61
C ASP A 21 18.46 -16.00 -12.92
N ALA A 22 17.46 -15.24 -12.47
CA ALA A 22 17.53 -13.78 -12.51
C ALA A 22 18.57 -13.31 -11.48
N THR A 23 19.51 -12.48 -11.92
CA THR A 23 20.52 -11.89 -11.04
C THR A 23 19.90 -10.74 -10.25
N VAL A 24 20.09 -10.76 -8.94
CA VAL A 24 19.65 -9.72 -8.02
C VAL A 24 20.87 -9.14 -7.33
N GLN A 25 21.02 -7.83 -7.39
CA GLN A 25 22.02 -7.08 -6.65
C GLN A 25 21.34 -6.13 -5.68
N ILE A 26 21.86 -6.04 -4.47
CA ILE A 26 21.34 -5.17 -3.41
C ILE A 26 22.44 -4.25 -2.93
N THR A 27 22.16 -2.95 -2.93
CA THR A 27 23.04 -1.91 -2.38
C THR A 27 22.30 -1.07 -1.35
N SER A 28 23.03 -0.40 -0.44
CA SER A 28 22.42 0.62 0.42
C SER A 28 22.30 1.93 -0.35
N GLU A 29 21.24 2.68 -0.16
CA GLU A 29 21.14 4.04 -0.74
C GLU A 29 22.26 4.97 -0.30
N ASN A 30 22.82 4.76 0.89
CA ASN A 30 23.95 5.55 1.38
C ASN A 30 25.29 5.17 0.75
N GLU A 31 25.41 3.96 0.18
CA GLU A 31 26.61 3.41 -0.42
C GLU A 31 26.28 2.66 -1.72
N PRO A 32 25.83 3.34 -2.78
CA PRO A 32 25.31 2.71 -3.99
C PRO A 32 26.38 1.90 -4.77
N GLU A 33 27.65 2.22 -4.60
CA GLU A 33 28.76 1.50 -5.25
C GLU A 33 29.15 0.22 -4.51
N ASN A 34 28.60 -0.02 -3.31
CA ASN A 34 28.95 -1.17 -2.48
C ASN A 34 27.83 -2.21 -2.53
N ILE A 35 28.04 -3.29 -3.30
CA ILE A 35 27.11 -4.41 -3.35
C ILE A 35 27.15 -5.15 -2.03
N ILE A 36 26.03 -5.16 -1.31
CA ILE A 36 25.84 -5.85 -0.04
C ILE A 36 25.55 -7.33 -0.28
N GLU A 37 24.70 -7.62 -1.28
CA GLU A 37 24.29 -8.98 -1.65
C GLU A 37 24.19 -9.09 -3.17
N GLU A 38 24.67 -10.20 -3.71
CA GLU A 38 24.48 -10.61 -5.10
C GLU A 38 24.10 -12.08 -5.13
N ALA A 39 22.94 -12.41 -5.65
CA ALA A 39 22.43 -13.76 -5.72
C ALA A 39 21.53 -13.95 -6.95
N VAL A 40 21.15 -15.19 -7.21
CA VAL A 40 20.23 -15.52 -8.32
C VAL A 40 18.94 -16.16 -7.82
N THR A 41 17.84 -15.91 -8.49
CA THR A 41 16.55 -16.54 -8.16
C THR A 41 16.59 -18.06 -8.42
N ASN A 42 15.86 -18.79 -7.59
CA ASN A 42 15.68 -20.24 -7.71
C ASN A 42 14.76 -20.61 -8.90
N ASN A 43 14.49 -21.90 -9.09
CA ASN A 43 13.66 -22.44 -10.16
C ASN A 43 12.20 -21.99 -10.16
N VAL A 44 11.74 -21.35 -9.08
CA VAL A 44 10.42 -20.72 -8.97
C VAL A 44 10.49 -19.20 -8.91
N GLY A 45 11.59 -18.60 -9.39
CA GLY A 45 11.76 -17.16 -9.48
C GLY A 45 11.88 -16.44 -8.13
N GLN A 46 12.35 -17.12 -7.10
CA GLN A 46 12.41 -16.59 -5.74
C GLN A 46 13.81 -16.52 -5.18
N LEU A 47 14.03 -15.51 -4.35
CA LEU A 47 15.17 -15.37 -3.46
C LEU A 47 14.61 -15.04 -2.08
N ASN A 48 14.94 -15.83 -1.06
CA ASN A 48 14.29 -15.73 0.24
C ASN A 48 15.30 -15.52 1.37
N ASP A 49 14.84 -14.97 2.48
CA ASP A 49 15.56 -14.82 3.75
C ASP A 49 16.86 -14.01 3.65
N ILE A 50 16.95 -13.01 2.78
CA ILE A 50 18.09 -12.10 2.74
C ILE A 50 18.06 -11.23 3.99
N GLU A 51 19.06 -11.33 4.84
CA GLU A 51 19.17 -10.52 6.06
C GLU A 51 19.82 -9.16 5.74
N LEU A 52 19.08 -8.07 6.02
CA LEU A 52 19.53 -6.71 5.80
C LEU A 52 19.45 -5.90 7.09
N ALA A 53 20.43 -5.00 7.29
CA ALA A 53 20.49 -4.16 8.48
C ALA A 53 19.26 -3.22 8.56
N ALA A 54 18.72 -3.06 9.75
CA ALA A 54 17.58 -2.18 10.01
C ALA A 54 17.78 -1.41 11.34
N PRO A 55 17.17 -0.23 11.51
CA PRO A 55 17.20 0.52 12.75
C PRO A 55 16.39 -0.18 13.84
N PRO A 56 16.55 0.23 15.12
CA PRO A 56 15.77 -0.32 16.23
C PRO A 56 14.27 -0.18 16.02
N VAL A 57 13.50 -1.22 16.39
CA VAL A 57 12.03 -1.23 16.28
C VAL A 57 11.37 -0.05 17.05
N ASP A 58 12.00 0.42 18.12
CA ASP A 58 11.50 1.55 18.93
C ASP A 58 11.30 2.82 18.11
N TYR A 59 12.04 2.99 16.99
CA TYR A 59 11.89 4.16 16.11
C TYR A 59 10.55 4.20 15.38
N SER A 60 9.91 3.06 15.18
CA SER A 60 8.58 2.95 14.57
C SER A 60 7.43 3.08 15.57
N MET A 61 7.70 2.90 16.87
CA MET A 61 6.68 2.86 17.92
C MET A 61 6.31 4.22 18.47
N THR A 62 7.19 5.21 18.33
CA THR A 62 6.97 6.57 18.82
C THR A 62 7.33 7.62 17.77
N PRO A 63 6.54 8.70 17.63
CA PRO A 63 6.87 9.79 16.74
C PRO A 63 8.25 10.38 17.06
N SER A 64 9.18 10.30 16.11
CA SER A 64 10.54 10.84 16.25
C SER A 64 11.06 11.33 14.88
N ALA A 65 12.21 12.02 14.91
CA ALA A 65 12.92 12.39 13.69
C ALA A 65 13.75 11.23 13.11
N ASN A 66 13.85 10.10 13.85
CA ASN A 66 14.62 8.96 13.40
C ASN A 66 13.80 8.16 12.37
N LYS A 67 14.42 7.85 11.24
CA LYS A 67 13.83 6.97 10.22
C LYS A 67 13.72 5.55 10.80
N PRO A 68 12.55 4.91 10.79
CA PRO A 68 12.34 3.60 11.45
C PRO A 68 12.70 2.40 10.57
N TYR A 69 13.19 2.62 9.36
CA TYR A 69 13.61 1.62 8.39
C TYR A 69 14.92 2.02 7.72
N SER A 70 15.60 1.03 7.14
CA SER A 70 16.69 1.25 6.18
C SER A 70 16.15 1.16 4.76
N GLU A 71 16.81 1.84 3.83
CA GLU A 71 16.47 1.86 2.40
C GLU A 71 17.56 1.21 1.59
N TYR A 72 17.12 0.41 0.64
CA TYR A 72 18.00 -0.35 -0.25
C TYR A 72 17.59 -0.16 -1.71
N THR A 73 18.57 -0.17 -2.58
CA THR A 73 18.36 -0.29 -4.02
C THR A 73 18.47 -1.76 -4.41
N ILE A 74 17.49 -2.23 -5.17
CA ILE A 74 17.42 -3.61 -5.67
C ILE A 74 17.46 -3.55 -7.19
N THR A 75 18.51 -4.11 -7.80
CA THR A 75 18.63 -4.24 -9.25
C THR A 75 18.42 -5.70 -9.65
N ILE A 76 17.49 -5.94 -10.58
CA ILE A 76 17.12 -7.28 -11.04
C ILE A 76 17.30 -7.34 -12.55
N SER A 77 18.06 -8.32 -13.03
CA SER A 77 18.30 -8.55 -14.46
C SER A 77 18.17 -10.02 -14.81
N ALA A 78 17.67 -10.32 -16.01
CA ALA A 78 17.58 -11.67 -16.54
C ALA A 78 17.78 -11.67 -18.05
N SER A 79 18.39 -12.75 -18.59
CA SER A 79 18.64 -12.86 -20.03
C SER A 79 17.34 -12.85 -20.81
N GLY A 80 17.20 -11.94 -21.78
CA GLY A 80 16.01 -11.78 -22.61
C GLY A 80 14.89 -10.95 -22.00
N PHE A 81 15.18 -10.23 -20.92
CA PHE A 81 14.25 -9.33 -20.26
C PHE A 81 14.88 -7.94 -20.06
N GLU A 82 14.04 -6.92 -19.97
CA GLU A 82 14.44 -5.61 -19.48
C GLU A 82 14.76 -5.72 -17.99
N SER A 83 15.81 -5.02 -17.55
CA SER A 83 16.15 -4.99 -16.12
C SER A 83 15.22 -4.05 -15.35
N VAL A 84 15.13 -4.26 -14.05
CA VAL A 84 14.33 -3.43 -13.14
C VAL A 84 15.24 -2.94 -12.03
N GLU A 85 15.17 -1.65 -11.73
CA GLU A 85 15.83 -1.02 -10.59
C GLU A 85 14.76 -0.43 -9.65
N ILE A 86 14.84 -0.77 -8.36
CA ILE A 86 13.92 -0.32 -7.33
C ILE A 86 14.72 0.39 -6.27
N ASN A 87 14.55 1.69 -6.18
CA ASN A 87 15.21 2.56 -5.19
C ASN A 87 14.25 2.82 -4.02
N GLY A 88 14.76 2.73 -2.79
CA GLY A 88 13.99 2.99 -1.58
C GLY A 88 13.23 1.78 -1.01
N ALA A 89 13.64 0.54 -1.34
CA ALA A 89 13.05 -0.65 -0.73
C ALA A 89 13.27 -0.63 0.80
N GLU A 90 12.19 -0.66 1.57
CA GLU A 90 12.20 -0.45 3.01
C GLU A 90 12.37 -1.76 3.78
N ILE A 91 13.29 -1.77 4.74
CA ILE A 91 13.53 -2.90 5.65
C ILE A 91 13.36 -2.45 7.09
N PHE A 92 12.38 -3.05 7.77
CA PHE A 92 12.13 -2.85 9.19
C PHE A 92 12.74 -3.97 10.04
N SER A 93 13.15 -3.63 11.25
CA SER A 93 13.69 -4.59 12.20
C SER A 93 12.67 -5.67 12.57
N GLY A 94 13.08 -6.94 12.43
CA GLY A 94 12.27 -8.10 12.81
C GLY A 94 11.14 -8.44 11.82
N GLU A 95 10.96 -7.65 10.74
CA GLU A 95 9.93 -7.86 9.72
C GLU A 95 10.51 -8.54 8.47
N THR A 96 9.64 -9.21 7.73
CA THR A 96 9.94 -9.74 6.39
C THR A 96 9.31 -8.85 5.34
N ALA A 97 10.13 -8.17 4.56
CA ALA A 97 9.72 -7.44 3.36
C ALA A 97 9.61 -8.40 2.17
N ILE A 98 8.65 -8.17 1.29
CA ILE A 98 8.45 -8.92 0.05
C ILE A 98 8.53 -7.94 -1.11
N GLN A 99 9.52 -8.10 -1.97
CA GLN A 99 9.65 -7.36 -3.21
C GLN A 99 9.17 -8.21 -4.37
N ASN A 100 8.07 -7.79 -4.99
CA ASN A 100 7.62 -8.38 -6.23
C ASN A 100 8.17 -7.57 -7.40
N ALA A 101 8.71 -8.24 -8.40
CA ALA A 101 9.21 -7.64 -9.63
C ALA A 101 8.67 -8.37 -10.84
N SER A 102 8.19 -7.60 -11.81
CA SER A 102 7.74 -8.11 -13.12
C SER A 102 8.69 -7.57 -14.18
N LEU A 103 9.35 -8.47 -14.94
CA LEU A 103 10.27 -8.08 -16.00
C LEU A 103 9.60 -8.21 -17.36
N LEU A 104 9.73 -7.17 -18.19
CA LEU A 104 9.26 -7.17 -19.56
C LEU A 104 10.22 -7.97 -20.45
N PRO A 105 9.74 -8.90 -21.30
CA PRO A 105 10.58 -9.54 -22.29
C PRO A 105 11.12 -8.53 -23.30
N LEU A 106 12.43 -8.55 -23.56
CA LEU A 106 13.06 -7.75 -24.59
C LEU A 106 12.56 -8.14 -25.99
N ALA A 107 12.16 -7.17 -26.79
CA ALA A 107 11.87 -7.41 -28.18
C ALA A 107 13.17 -7.66 -28.98
N THR A 108 13.08 -8.40 -30.06
CA THR A 108 14.23 -8.76 -30.88
C THR A 108 14.95 -7.52 -31.41
N GLY A 109 16.20 -7.31 -30.98
CA GLY A 109 17.04 -6.18 -31.43
C GLY A 109 16.93 -4.93 -30.53
N GLU A 110 16.17 -4.98 -29.45
CA GLU A 110 16.16 -3.94 -28.43
C GLU A 110 17.35 -4.11 -27.46
N THR A 111 17.82 -2.97 -26.96
CA THR A 111 18.81 -2.92 -25.89
C THR A 111 18.06 -2.79 -24.56
N ASP A 112 18.60 -3.39 -23.52
CA ASP A 112 18.07 -3.26 -22.16
C ASP A 112 17.98 -1.78 -21.76
N SER A 113 16.80 -1.37 -21.34
CA SER A 113 16.54 -0.07 -20.71
C SER A 113 15.88 -0.34 -19.37
N ALA A 114 16.66 -0.23 -18.27
CA ALA A 114 16.16 -0.52 -16.95
C ALA A 114 14.87 0.25 -16.63
N GLU A 115 13.81 -0.46 -16.24
CA GLU A 115 12.62 0.18 -15.66
C GLU A 115 12.96 0.61 -14.23
N LEU A 116 12.78 1.90 -13.93
CA LEU A 116 13.11 2.48 -12.62
C LEU A 116 11.85 2.71 -11.80
N PHE A 117 11.80 2.13 -10.61
CA PHE A 117 10.83 2.46 -9.57
C PHE A 117 11.52 3.21 -8.44
N VAL A 118 10.91 4.31 -8.01
CA VAL A 118 11.39 5.09 -6.87
C VAL A 118 10.31 5.05 -5.79
N ILE A 119 10.64 4.43 -4.67
CA ILE A 119 9.78 4.38 -3.48
C ILE A 119 10.09 5.63 -2.64
N PRO A 120 9.15 6.57 -2.52
CA PRO A 120 9.39 7.77 -1.73
C PRO A 120 9.34 7.45 -0.24
N ASP A 121 9.97 8.30 0.56
CA ASP A 121 9.99 8.21 2.01
C ASP A 121 8.61 7.86 2.60
N HIS A 122 8.61 6.88 3.49
CA HIS A 122 7.45 6.45 4.23
C HIS A 122 7.31 7.27 5.52
N THR A 123 6.76 8.47 5.40
CA THR A 123 6.51 9.36 6.54
C THR A 123 5.05 9.30 6.94
N LEU A 124 4.78 9.11 8.25
CA LEU A 124 3.42 9.13 8.80
C LEU A 124 2.91 10.54 9.05
N TRP A 125 3.79 11.49 9.16
CA TRP A 125 3.53 12.90 9.34
C TRP A 125 4.47 13.71 8.45
N GLY A 126 3.91 14.61 7.71
CA GLY A 126 4.61 15.47 6.78
C GLY A 126 3.66 16.54 6.24
N ASP A 127 4.10 17.30 5.27
CA ASP A 127 3.26 18.27 4.57
C ASP A 127 2.37 17.57 3.55
N TYR A 128 1.46 16.72 4.04
CA TYR A 128 0.44 16.14 3.18
C TYR A 128 -0.60 17.18 2.80
N PRO A 129 -1.05 17.19 1.54
CA PRO A 129 -2.11 18.09 1.14
C PRO A 129 -3.40 17.78 1.92
N PRO A 130 -4.19 18.79 2.30
CA PRO A 130 -5.46 18.57 2.98
C PRO A 130 -6.38 17.74 2.09
N LYS A 131 -7.14 16.83 2.70
CA LYS A 131 -8.16 16.04 2.01
C LYS A 131 -9.22 16.96 1.42
N ILE A 132 -9.64 16.66 0.21
CA ILE A 132 -10.76 17.34 -0.44
C ILE A 132 -12.05 16.91 0.24
N PRO A 133 -12.85 17.84 0.80
CA PRO A 133 -14.13 17.50 1.42
C PRO A 133 -15.10 16.89 0.40
N GLU A 134 -15.78 15.83 0.80
CA GLU A 134 -16.81 15.20 -0.02
C GLU A 134 -17.95 14.65 0.84
N SER A 135 -19.15 14.53 0.25
CA SER A 135 -20.29 13.94 0.93
C SER A 135 -20.04 12.45 1.17
N GLU A 136 -20.21 12.04 2.42
CA GLU A 136 -19.97 10.65 2.83
C GLU A 136 -21.05 9.68 2.33
N ILE A 137 -22.32 10.09 2.35
CA ILE A 137 -23.44 9.28 1.87
C ILE A 137 -23.93 9.86 0.55
N LYS A 138 -24.03 8.99 -0.45
CA LYS A 138 -24.57 9.33 -1.76
C LYS A 138 -25.89 8.61 -1.97
N THR A 139 -26.92 9.38 -2.32
CA THR A 139 -28.24 8.85 -2.65
C THR A 139 -28.41 8.82 -4.17
N VAL A 140 -28.90 7.70 -4.67
CA VAL A 140 -29.07 7.42 -6.11
C VAL A 140 -30.08 8.37 -6.77
N GLU A 141 -31.03 8.91 -6.02
CA GLU A 141 -32.24 9.52 -6.58
C GLU A 141 -32.12 11.01 -6.95
N GLU A 142 -31.11 11.72 -6.39
CA GLU A 142 -31.05 13.18 -6.57
C GLU A 142 -30.03 13.67 -7.60
N THR A 143 -29.04 12.88 -7.96
CA THR A 143 -27.89 13.32 -8.77
C THR A 143 -27.78 12.63 -10.13
N GLY A 144 -28.53 11.55 -10.37
CA GLY A 144 -28.37 10.71 -11.57
C GLY A 144 -27.06 9.90 -11.58
N GLU A 145 -26.30 9.89 -10.50
CA GLU A 145 -25.07 9.12 -10.36
C GLU A 145 -25.38 7.62 -10.19
N ILE A 146 -24.55 6.79 -10.78
CA ILE A 146 -24.64 5.33 -10.65
C ILE A 146 -24.08 4.95 -9.29
N VAL A 147 -24.89 4.28 -8.46
CA VAL A 147 -24.47 3.62 -7.23
C VAL A 147 -24.81 2.15 -7.37
N LEU A 148 -23.87 1.27 -7.01
CA LEU A 148 -24.12 -0.16 -7.12
C LEU A 148 -25.24 -0.60 -6.17
N SER A 149 -26.06 -1.57 -6.60
CA SER A 149 -27.17 -2.10 -5.80
C SER A 149 -26.72 -2.95 -4.62
N ARG A 150 -25.45 -3.34 -4.57
CA ARG A 150 -24.82 -4.11 -3.50
C ARG A 150 -23.33 -3.83 -3.45
N VAL A 151 -22.69 -4.08 -2.32
CA VAL A 151 -21.24 -4.02 -2.20
C VAL A 151 -20.60 -5.19 -2.96
N VAL A 152 -19.65 -4.88 -3.82
CA VAL A 152 -18.90 -5.84 -4.61
C VAL A 152 -17.43 -5.71 -4.24
N ILE A 153 -16.79 -6.83 -3.92
CA ILE A 153 -15.34 -6.90 -3.81
C ILE A 153 -14.79 -7.07 -5.24
N PRO A 154 -14.10 -6.06 -5.79
CA PRO A 154 -13.62 -6.16 -7.16
C PRO A 154 -12.41 -7.08 -7.24
N GLU A 155 -12.19 -7.72 -8.38
CA GLU A 155 -10.95 -8.46 -8.64
C GLU A 155 -9.78 -7.49 -8.85
N TYR A 156 -10.04 -6.40 -9.57
CA TYR A 156 -9.06 -5.36 -9.88
C TYR A 156 -9.61 -3.97 -9.56
N VAL A 157 -8.71 -3.07 -9.20
CA VAL A 157 -8.93 -1.62 -9.17
C VAL A 157 -8.01 -0.95 -10.20
N VAL A 158 -8.51 0.09 -10.84
CA VAL A 158 -7.70 0.92 -11.73
C VAL A 158 -7.23 2.11 -10.92
N VAL A 159 -5.92 2.19 -10.69
CA VAL A 159 -5.28 3.25 -9.92
C VAL A 159 -4.70 4.28 -10.86
N HIS A 160 -5.17 5.51 -10.77
CA HIS A 160 -4.61 6.66 -11.48
C HIS A 160 -3.46 7.26 -10.66
N ASP A 161 -2.25 7.25 -11.23
CA ASP A 161 -1.04 7.61 -10.50
C ASP A 161 -0.81 9.13 -10.47
N GLY A 162 -1.70 9.81 -9.78
CA GLY A 162 -1.66 11.27 -9.63
C GLY A 162 -3.01 11.85 -9.22
N PRO A 163 -3.12 13.17 -9.17
CA PRO A 163 -4.41 13.83 -8.90
C PRO A 163 -5.38 13.60 -10.08
N PRO A 164 -6.70 13.58 -9.84
CA PRO A 164 -7.72 13.25 -10.87
C PRO A 164 -7.70 14.18 -12.10
N SER A 165 -7.07 15.33 -12.00
CA SER A 165 -6.95 16.32 -13.09
C SER A 165 -5.72 16.09 -13.98
N ASP A 166 -4.76 15.29 -13.59
CA ASP A 166 -3.57 15.03 -14.41
C ASP A 166 -3.90 13.98 -15.48
N THR A 167 -4.13 14.45 -16.70
CA THR A 167 -4.44 13.57 -17.85
C THR A 167 -3.24 12.83 -18.42
N ARG A 168 -2.02 13.08 -17.91
CA ARG A 168 -0.79 12.42 -18.34
C ARG A 168 -0.39 11.30 -17.41
N ALA A 169 -0.99 11.23 -16.21
CA ALA A 169 -0.71 10.22 -15.22
C ALA A 169 -1.11 8.83 -15.75
N LYS A 170 -0.27 7.84 -15.44
CA LYS A 170 -0.47 6.45 -15.84
C LYS A 170 -1.60 5.80 -15.02
N ASN A 171 -2.37 4.94 -15.65
CA ASN A 171 -3.34 4.09 -14.97
C ASN A 171 -2.76 2.69 -14.77
N TYR A 172 -2.74 2.21 -13.52
CA TYR A 172 -2.31 0.86 -13.17
C TYR A 172 -3.52 -0.03 -12.90
N TYR A 173 -3.55 -1.21 -13.53
CA TYR A 173 -4.53 -2.25 -13.25
C TYR A 173 -3.97 -3.17 -12.17
N VAL A 174 -4.47 -3.02 -10.95
CA VAL A 174 -3.92 -3.70 -9.77
C VAL A 174 -4.97 -4.63 -9.19
N LYS A 175 -4.60 -5.88 -8.86
CA LYS A 175 -5.49 -6.77 -8.11
C LYS A 175 -5.88 -6.10 -6.79
N TYR A 176 -7.15 -6.21 -6.41
CA TYR A 176 -7.67 -5.54 -5.22
C TYR A 176 -6.84 -5.81 -3.96
N ARG A 177 -6.48 -7.10 -3.71
CA ARG A 177 -5.65 -7.45 -2.56
C ARG A 177 -4.26 -6.81 -2.61
N ASP A 178 -3.63 -6.81 -3.79
CA ASP A 178 -2.29 -6.24 -3.97
C ASP A 178 -2.33 -4.72 -3.81
N TYR A 179 -3.41 -4.07 -4.23
CA TYR A 179 -3.65 -2.66 -3.96
C TYR A 179 -3.73 -2.37 -2.46
N ILE A 180 -4.52 -3.14 -1.70
CA ILE A 180 -4.66 -2.96 -0.25
C ILE A 180 -3.32 -3.21 0.47
N LYS A 181 -2.57 -4.25 0.08
CA LYS A 181 -1.23 -4.55 0.62
C LYS A 181 -0.25 -3.41 0.36
N ASN A 182 -0.24 -2.87 -0.85
CA ASN A 182 0.61 -1.74 -1.23
C ASN A 182 0.28 -0.48 -0.43
N VAL A 183 -1.00 -0.09 -0.39
CA VAL A 183 -1.45 1.09 0.38
C VAL A 183 -1.14 0.93 1.86
N ALA A 184 -1.47 -0.22 2.47
CA ALA A 184 -1.18 -0.46 3.87
C ALA A 184 0.33 -0.38 4.16
N SER A 185 1.17 -0.97 3.29
CA SER A 185 2.63 -0.88 3.40
C SER A 185 3.18 0.53 3.13
N SER A 186 2.40 1.43 2.54
CA SER A 186 2.77 2.83 2.28
C SER A 186 2.29 3.82 3.34
N GLU A 187 1.30 3.43 4.15
CA GLU A 187 0.61 4.34 5.08
C GLU A 187 0.76 3.97 6.55
N ILE A 188 1.19 2.73 6.86
CA ILE A 188 1.40 2.27 8.24
C ILE A 188 2.67 1.42 8.35
N TYR A 189 3.25 1.35 9.54
CA TYR A 189 4.43 0.52 9.76
C TYR A 189 4.06 -0.92 10.10
N SER A 190 4.73 -1.86 9.46
CA SER A 190 4.56 -3.32 9.66
C SER A 190 4.89 -3.78 11.08
N THR A 191 5.72 -3.02 11.79
CA THR A 191 6.14 -3.26 13.19
C THR A 191 5.07 -2.92 14.22
N TRP A 192 3.95 -2.30 13.82
CA TRP A 192 2.89 -1.95 14.76
C TRP A 192 2.13 -3.19 15.25
N PRO A 193 1.44 -3.11 16.42
CA PRO A 193 0.63 -4.21 16.91
C PRO A 193 -0.40 -4.67 15.87
N GLU A 194 -0.60 -5.98 15.76
CA GLU A 194 -1.52 -6.60 14.79
C GLU A 194 -2.91 -5.96 14.79
N ALA A 195 -3.47 -5.70 15.96
CA ALA A 195 -4.79 -5.08 16.09
C ALA A 195 -4.82 -3.67 15.46
N THR A 196 -3.72 -2.92 15.56
CA THR A 196 -3.58 -1.60 14.93
C THR A 196 -3.49 -1.73 13.42
N ILE A 197 -2.70 -2.67 12.91
CA ILE A 197 -2.58 -2.96 11.48
C ILE A 197 -3.94 -3.38 10.91
N ARG A 198 -4.65 -4.30 11.57
CA ARG A 198 -5.98 -4.78 11.19
C ARG A 198 -7.01 -3.64 11.09
N ALA A 199 -7.05 -2.76 12.08
CA ALA A 199 -7.97 -1.61 12.08
C ALA A 199 -7.69 -0.64 10.92
N ASN A 200 -6.41 -0.43 10.58
CA ASN A 200 -6.02 0.41 9.46
C ASN A 200 -6.39 -0.23 8.12
N ILE A 201 -6.15 -1.53 7.97
CA ILE A 201 -6.55 -2.28 6.77
C ILE A 201 -8.06 -2.21 6.56
N LEU A 202 -8.87 -2.41 7.61
CA LEU A 202 -10.33 -2.25 7.52
C LEU A 202 -10.75 -0.84 7.07
N ALA A 203 -10.06 0.20 7.53
CA ALA A 203 -10.32 1.56 7.08
C ALA A 203 -9.97 1.74 5.59
N ILE A 204 -8.79 1.27 5.15
CA ILE A 204 -8.34 1.32 3.75
C ILE A 204 -9.32 0.56 2.84
N GLN A 205 -9.73 -0.64 3.23
CA GLN A 205 -10.71 -1.45 2.49
C GLN A 205 -12.05 -0.74 2.38
N SER A 206 -12.57 -0.19 3.49
CA SER A 206 -13.86 0.50 3.51
C SER A 206 -13.86 1.72 2.60
N PHE A 207 -12.79 2.52 2.62
CA PHE A 207 -12.62 3.65 1.72
C PHE A 207 -12.58 3.21 0.25
N THR A 208 -11.76 2.20 -0.06
CA THR A 208 -11.63 1.67 -1.42
C THR A 208 -12.96 1.14 -1.94
N LEU A 209 -13.67 0.36 -1.12
CA LEU A 209 -14.99 -0.19 -1.48
C LEU A 209 -16.06 0.90 -1.59
N ASN A 210 -15.93 2.00 -0.85
CA ASN A 210 -16.79 3.17 -1.04
C ASN A 210 -16.60 3.77 -2.44
N ARG A 211 -15.34 3.90 -2.91
CA ARG A 211 -15.02 4.37 -4.27
C ARG A 211 -15.64 3.48 -5.36
N VAL A 212 -15.56 2.16 -5.16
CA VAL A 212 -16.17 1.16 -6.06
C VAL A 212 -17.69 1.25 -6.00
N TYR A 213 -18.28 1.24 -4.81
CA TYR A 213 -19.71 1.22 -4.61
C TYR A 213 -20.41 2.46 -5.19
N THR A 214 -19.80 3.64 -5.03
CA THR A 214 -20.35 4.92 -5.49
C THR A 214 -19.95 5.26 -6.92
N GLU A 215 -19.18 4.43 -7.60
CA GLU A 215 -18.62 4.72 -8.94
C GLU A 215 -18.02 6.14 -9.02
N TRP A 216 -17.35 6.56 -7.95
CA TRP A 216 -17.02 7.97 -7.67
C TRP A 216 -16.36 8.71 -8.81
N TYR A 217 -15.36 8.12 -9.43
CA TYR A 217 -14.62 8.73 -10.53
C TYR A 217 -15.30 8.49 -11.87
N ARG A 218 -15.91 7.32 -12.07
CA ARG A 218 -16.63 6.99 -13.31
C ARG A 218 -17.84 7.88 -13.52
N ASN A 219 -18.57 8.22 -12.47
CA ASN A 219 -19.65 9.20 -12.50
C ASN A 219 -19.17 10.61 -12.88
N LYS A 220 -17.86 10.87 -12.81
CA LYS A 220 -17.21 12.12 -13.25
C LYS A 220 -16.53 11.99 -14.62
N GLY A 221 -16.86 10.95 -15.38
CA GLY A 221 -16.30 10.70 -16.71
C GLY A 221 -14.83 10.26 -16.71
N LYS A 222 -14.34 9.70 -15.60
CA LYS A 222 -12.98 9.14 -15.49
C LYS A 222 -13.00 7.64 -15.76
N ASP A 223 -11.90 7.10 -16.24
CA ASP A 223 -11.69 5.69 -16.58
C ASP A 223 -10.96 4.89 -15.50
N PHE A 224 -10.84 5.44 -14.29
CA PHE A 224 -10.18 4.81 -13.15
C PHE A 224 -11.11 4.69 -11.92
N THR A 225 -10.71 3.83 -10.99
CA THR A 225 -11.47 3.55 -9.75
C THR A 225 -11.05 4.46 -8.60
N ILE A 226 -9.75 4.73 -8.47
CA ILE A 226 -9.14 5.41 -7.33
C ILE A 226 -7.83 6.09 -7.78
N THR A 227 -7.33 7.05 -7.00
CA THR A 227 -6.06 7.72 -7.30
C THR A 227 -4.97 7.37 -6.30
N SER A 228 -3.69 7.62 -6.66
CA SER A 228 -2.54 7.55 -5.74
C SER A 228 -2.35 8.85 -4.94
N SER A 229 -3.17 9.89 -5.20
CA SER A 229 -3.05 11.19 -4.57
C SER A 229 -3.63 11.21 -3.16
N THR A 230 -2.80 11.46 -2.15
CA THR A 230 -3.21 11.53 -0.74
C THR A 230 -4.18 12.68 -0.42
N ALA A 231 -4.32 13.67 -1.31
CA ALA A 231 -5.36 14.70 -1.17
C ALA A 231 -6.76 14.16 -1.44
N TYR A 232 -6.88 13.14 -2.27
CA TYR A 232 -8.14 12.56 -2.70
C TYR A 232 -8.37 11.18 -2.10
N ASP A 233 -7.37 10.30 -2.20
CA ASP A 233 -7.49 8.89 -1.83
C ASP A 233 -6.28 8.43 -0.99
N HIS A 234 -5.62 7.34 -1.38
CA HIS A 234 -4.58 6.67 -0.63
C HIS A 234 -3.19 6.84 -1.26
N LYS A 235 -2.15 6.63 -0.44
CA LYS A 235 -0.76 6.57 -0.94
C LYS A 235 -0.50 5.19 -1.57
N PHE A 236 -0.81 5.04 -2.86
CA PHE A 236 -0.36 3.91 -3.66
C PHE A 236 1.00 4.24 -4.28
N VAL A 237 1.97 3.33 -4.23
CA VAL A 237 3.32 3.53 -4.78
C VAL A 237 3.68 2.36 -5.70
N PRO A 238 3.80 2.58 -7.02
CA PRO A 238 4.25 1.54 -7.94
C PRO A 238 5.63 0.98 -7.53
N GLY A 239 5.80 -0.34 -7.62
CA GLY A 239 7.08 -1.00 -7.29
C GLY A 239 7.38 -1.15 -5.80
N ARG A 240 6.54 -0.64 -4.90
CA ARG A 240 6.77 -0.74 -3.45
C ARG A 240 6.84 -2.19 -2.96
N ASN A 241 7.82 -2.48 -2.12
CA ASN A 241 7.84 -3.70 -1.34
C ASN A 241 6.73 -3.71 -0.28
N ILE A 242 6.11 -4.85 -0.09
CA ILE A 242 5.08 -5.08 0.92
C ILE A 242 5.66 -5.86 2.10
N PHE A 243 4.92 -6.01 3.20
CA PHE A 243 5.37 -6.73 4.38
C PHE A 243 4.51 -7.96 4.63
N GLU A 244 5.14 -9.06 5.06
CA GLU A 244 4.48 -10.35 5.28
C GLU A 244 3.37 -10.23 6.33
N SER A 245 3.63 -9.55 7.46
CA SER A 245 2.66 -9.30 8.52
C SER A 245 1.41 -8.57 8.01
N ILE A 246 1.59 -7.50 7.23
CA ILE A 246 0.48 -6.77 6.59
C ILE A 246 -0.23 -7.66 5.57
N SER A 247 0.54 -8.38 4.74
CA SER A 247 -0.01 -9.23 3.68
C SER A 247 -0.91 -10.33 4.24
N ALA A 248 -0.50 -10.98 5.33
CA ALA A 248 -1.28 -12.02 5.99
C ALA A 248 -2.62 -11.50 6.51
N ILE A 249 -2.63 -10.32 7.14
CA ILE A 249 -3.86 -9.71 7.65
C ILE A 249 -4.79 -9.32 6.49
N VAL A 250 -4.27 -8.73 5.41
CA VAL A 250 -5.08 -8.40 4.23
C VAL A 250 -5.73 -9.66 3.66
N ASP A 251 -4.97 -10.76 3.53
CA ASP A 251 -5.49 -12.01 2.99
C ASP A 251 -6.57 -12.65 3.88
N GLU A 252 -6.48 -12.44 5.20
CA GLU A 252 -7.50 -12.92 6.15
C GLU A 252 -8.82 -12.13 6.03
N ILE A 253 -8.73 -10.78 5.95
CA ILE A 253 -9.92 -9.91 6.07
C ILE A 253 -10.31 -9.18 4.78
N PHE A 254 -9.79 -9.56 3.61
CA PHE A 254 -9.95 -8.81 2.35
C PHE A 254 -11.39 -8.53 1.92
N SER A 255 -12.36 -9.28 2.43
CA SER A 255 -13.79 -9.11 2.13
C SER A 255 -14.55 -8.34 3.22
N GLU A 256 -13.87 -7.95 4.28
CA GLU A 256 -14.48 -7.23 5.40
C GLU A 256 -14.38 -5.71 5.20
N TYR A 257 -15.38 -5.01 5.67
CA TYR A 257 -15.43 -3.55 5.59
C TYR A 257 -16.31 -2.95 6.70
N LEU A 258 -16.15 -1.67 6.94
CA LEU A 258 -16.93 -0.92 7.90
C LEU A 258 -18.17 -0.31 7.22
N SER A 259 -19.34 -0.48 7.82
CA SER A 259 -20.57 0.16 7.41
C SER A 259 -21.30 0.75 8.60
N ARG A 260 -22.24 1.68 8.35
CA ARG A 260 -23.15 2.17 9.39
C ARG A 260 -24.29 1.20 9.63
N PRO A 261 -24.88 1.18 10.83
CA PRO A 261 -26.07 0.39 11.06
C PRO A 261 -27.15 0.73 10.01
N ASN A 262 -27.73 -0.31 9.41
CA ASN A 262 -28.79 -0.20 8.39
C ASN A 262 -28.40 0.56 7.09
N VAL A 263 -27.10 0.75 6.83
CA VAL A 263 -26.58 1.33 5.60
C VAL A 263 -25.65 0.31 4.95
N GLU A 264 -25.93 -0.10 3.70
CA GLU A 264 -25.08 -1.04 2.98
C GLU A 264 -23.77 -0.40 2.49
N GLN A 265 -23.83 0.89 2.18
CA GLN A 265 -22.66 1.62 1.66
C GLN A 265 -21.47 1.52 2.61
N PRO A 266 -20.29 1.11 2.13
CA PRO A 266 -19.06 1.16 2.89
C PRO A 266 -18.76 2.60 3.33
N ILE A 267 -18.23 2.76 4.55
CA ILE A 267 -17.88 4.08 5.08
C ILE A 267 -16.74 4.68 4.27
N LEU A 268 -16.86 5.98 3.96
CA LEU A 268 -15.74 6.77 3.47
C LEU A 268 -14.83 7.13 4.65
N THR A 269 -13.93 6.23 5.00
CA THR A 269 -13.04 6.31 6.15
C THR A 269 -11.88 7.28 5.92
N GLN A 270 -12.16 8.55 5.75
CA GLN A 270 -11.12 9.57 5.66
C GLN A 270 -10.36 9.67 6.98
N TYR A 271 -9.05 9.87 6.92
CA TYR A 271 -8.19 10.04 8.08
C TYR A 271 -7.26 11.25 7.92
N CYS A 272 -6.70 11.67 9.03
CA CYS A 272 -5.86 12.85 9.15
C CYS A 272 -4.73 12.57 10.14
N ASP A 273 -3.68 13.38 10.09
CA ASP A 273 -2.55 13.28 11.03
C ASP A 273 -2.88 13.86 12.42
N GLY A 274 -3.96 14.61 12.55
CA GLY A 274 -4.36 15.25 13.81
C GLY A 274 -3.50 16.43 14.23
N LYS A 275 -2.46 16.77 13.43
CA LYS A 275 -1.51 17.83 13.72
C LYS A 275 -1.61 18.98 12.71
N ASN A 276 -1.48 18.69 11.44
CA ASN A 276 -1.51 19.67 10.36
C ASN A 276 -2.90 19.81 9.74
N VAL A 277 -3.69 18.74 9.83
CA VAL A 277 -5.05 18.69 9.31
C VAL A 277 -6.04 18.48 10.46
N SER A 278 -7.01 19.36 10.57
CA SER A 278 -8.13 19.19 11.52
C SER A 278 -8.90 17.92 11.19
N CYS A 279 -9.21 17.14 12.22
CA CYS A 279 -9.94 15.87 12.10
C CYS A 279 -11.38 15.99 12.63
N PRO A 280 -12.25 16.81 12.05
CA PRO A 280 -13.65 16.88 12.49
C PRO A 280 -14.33 15.59 12.05
N ASN A 281 -14.53 14.67 12.97
CA ASN A 281 -15.18 13.37 12.71
C ASN A 281 -14.36 12.38 11.85
N TRP A 282 -13.07 12.59 11.62
CA TRP A 282 -12.21 11.68 10.86
C TRP A 282 -11.35 10.83 11.81
N LEU A 283 -10.80 9.76 11.25
CA LEU A 283 -9.89 8.91 11.98
C LEU A 283 -8.52 9.59 12.13
N SER A 284 -8.03 9.74 13.35
CA SER A 284 -6.64 10.13 13.57
C SER A 284 -5.73 8.91 13.49
N VAL A 285 -4.68 8.98 12.69
CA VAL A 285 -3.64 7.93 12.59
C VAL A 285 -3.05 7.64 13.97
N PHE A 286 -2.88 8.65 14.82
CA PHE A 286 -2.38 8.49 16.20
C PHE A 286 -3.36 7.83 17.16
N CYS A 287 -4.65 8.06 17.04
CA CYS A 287 -5.64 7.34 17.85
C CYS A 287 -5.53 5.83 17.68
N LYS A 288 -5.04 5.37 16.54
CA LYS A 288 -4.89 3.95 16.22
C LYS A 288 -3.81 3.26 17.05
N VAL A 289 -2.69 3.93 17.36
CA VAL A 289 -1.57 3.33 18.09
C VAL A 289 -1.87 3.21 19.60
N TYR A 290 -2.52 4.21 20.19
CA TYR A 290 -2.75 4.25 21.65
C TYR A 290 -3.97 3.49 22.15
N ILE A 291 -4.96 3.20 21.31
CA ILE A 291 -6.23 2.58 21.75
C ILE A 291 -6.15 1.05 21.73
N PHE A 292 -5.29 0.47 20.89
CA PHE A 292 -5.22 -0.98 20.73
C PHE A 292 -4.23 -1.66 21.69
N ASP A 293 -3.34 -0.94 22.34
CA ASP A 293 -2.42 -1.48 23.35
C ASP A 293 -3.10 -1.84 24.68
N SER A 294 -4.32 -1.38 24.90
CA SER A 294 -5.10 -1.70 26.09
C SER A 294 -6.37 -2.47 25.76
N LEU A 295 -6.20 -3.80 25.60
CA LEU A 295 -7.24 -4.80 25.86
C LEU A 295 -8.43 -4.96 24.92
N ASN A 296 -8.62 -6.18 24.43
CA ASN A 296 -9.91 -6.92 24.25
C ASN A 296 -11.16 -6.12 23.83
N PHE A 297 -11.04 -5.10 23.01
CA PHE A 297 -12.16 -4.27 22.64
C PHE A 297 -12.30 -4.13 21.12
N ILE A 298 -12.48 -5.28 20.45
CA ILE A 298 -12.77 -5.28 19.00
C ILE A 298 -14.21 -4.83 18.72
N ILE A 299 -15.12 -4.88 19.67
CA ILE A 299 -16.56 -4.65 19.40
C ILE A 299 -17.17 -3.44 20.15
N GLY A 300 -16.49 -2.87 21.14
CA GLY A 300 -17.15 -1.94 22.06
C GLY A 300 -16.74 -0.47 22.03
N ASN A 301 -15.56 -0.12 21.58
CA ASN A 301 -15.07 1.25 21.65
C ASN A 301 -14.21 1.64 20.45
N ILE A 302 -14.75 1.59 19.27
CA ILE A 302 -14.33 2.48 18.18
C ILE A 302 -14.85 3.90 18.53
N SER A 303 -14.66 4.37 19.74
CA SER A 303 -15.14 5.67 20.19
C SER A 303 -14.26 6.83 19.71
N CYS A 304 -13.08 6.57 19.14
CA CYS A 304 -12.39 7.53 18.28
C CYS A 304 -12.99 7.61 16.87
N PHE A 305 -13.87 6.66 16.52
CA PHE A 305 -14.44 6.52 15.20
C PHE A 305 -15.88 6.87 15.24
N TYR A 306 -16.60 7.53 15.63
CA TYR A 306 -18.05 7.70 15.53
C TYR A 306 -18.87 6.78 16.45
N HIS A 307 -19.67 7.36 17.26
CA HIS A 307 -20.82 6.71 17.87
C HIS A 307 -21.69 6.15 16.73
N ASN A 308 -21.75 4.84 16.56
CA ASN A 308 -22.70 4.10 15.70
C ASN A 308 -22.19 3.36 14.46
N TYR A 309 -21.01 2.75 14.48
CA TYR A 309 -20.59 1.86 13.39
C TYR A 309 -20.70 0.37 13.75
N CYS A 310 -21.14 -0.45 12.81
CA CYS A 310 -21.12 -1.90 12.91
C CYS A 310 -20.07 -2.49 11.96
N TYR A 311 -19.38 -3.51 12.45
CA TYR A 311 -18.52 -4.37 11.67
C TYR A 311 -19.37 -5.34 10.82
N ARG A 312 -19.02 -5.54 9.54
CA ARG A 312 -19.62 -6.51 8.62
C ARG A 312 -18.57 -7.29 7.88
#